data_7d13bdda0997ce41219792fd26a5f3e5
#
_entry.id   7d13bdda0997ce41219792fd26a5f3e5
#
_cell.length_a   1.000
_cell.length_b   1.000
_cell.length_c   1.000
_cell.angle_alpha   90.00
_cell.angle_beta   90.00
_cell.angle_gamma   90.00
#
_symmetry.space_group_name_H-M   'P 1'
#
loop_
_entity.id
_entity.type
_entity.pdbx_description
1 polymer ?
#
loop_
_entity_poly.entity_id
_entity_poly.type
_entity_poly.pdbx_seq_one_letter_code
_entity_poly.pdbx_strand_id
1 'polypeptide(L)'
;MTGKKGVILQHLTVGKILLILLIIYIGLLIFPYVCHKKVPAAYRDSFSPSAFYGSGPGPERVAYIDNNNDALLWRLHLIEEAREEIILSTFDFKSDEAGKDIIAALMQAADRGVQVRVIVDGFNGVLKLTGNKYFKALVSCPGVSIRIYNPISPFRPWDLQARLHDKYLIIDESMYMLGGRNTMELFLGDYSEQKNMDRELFVYETEKRDETASISQVKRYFETIWALPDSREYVCRKKTSSIEQAEKELKERYGYLKETYQEAYTDWDYTALTMETNKISLLSNPVETENKEPLLWYSLQQLMLEADQVTMYTPYIICGKEMYQGLEELRDRGVSVEMITNDVASGANPWGCTDYLNQKEKIWGTGVKVYELMGEYSSHTKAVLLDDRMSLVGSYNFDMRSTYQDTELMLAVDCPELNSVIRKEAEQDKNSSRIMGEDGEYQYGEGYVPREMSIGKKLFYSLMRVLVIPLRRFL
;
A
#
# COMPACT_ATOMS: atom_id res chain seq x y z
N MET A 1 47.80 7.76 43.04
CA MET A 1 47.63 7.85 41.55
C MET A 1 47.06 6.60 40.89
N THR A 2 46.67 5.56 41.61
CA THR A 2 46.23 4.26 41.09
C THR A 2 44.68 4.15 40.88
N GLY A 3 43.89 4.98 41.53
CA GLY A 3 42.43 4.89 41.42
C GLY A 3 41.80 5.40 40.11
N LYS A 4 42.35 6.46 39.51
CA LYS A 4 41.82 7.03 38.25
C LYS A 4 42.07 6.17 37.00
N LYS A 5 43.19 5.43 36.94
CA LYS A 5 43.50 4.53 35.82
C LYS A 5 42.57 3.30 35.79
N GLY A 6 42.16 2.75 36.93
CA GLY A 6 41.26 1.60 36.99
C GLY A 6 39.85 1.93 36.54
N VAL A 7 39.33 3.11 36.88
CA VAL A 7 37.99 3.55 36.48
C VAL A 7 37.93 3.81 34.96
N ILE A 8 38.98 4.43 34.40
CA ILE A 8 39.04 4.68 32.94
C ILE A 8 39.14 3.36 32.16
N LEU A 9 39.87 2.37 32.65
CA LEU A 9 40.00 1.06 32.01
C LEU A 9 38.69 0.26 32.05
N GLN A 10 37.94 0.34 33.17
CA GLN A 10 36.60 -0.27 33.26
C GLN A 10 35.60 0.39 32.32
N HIS A 11 35.57 1.72 32.22
CA HIS A 11 34.70 2.43 31.27
C HIS A 11 35.04 2.13 29.80
N LEU A 12 36.35 2.02 29.47
CA LEU A 12 36.78 1.60 28.13
C LEU A 12 36.37 0.16 27.81
N THR A 13 36.35 -0.73 28.78
CA THR A 13 35.93 -2.12 28.59
C THR A 13 34.42 -2.21 28.42
N VAL A 14 33.64 -1.50 29.22
CA VAL A 14 32.18 -1.42 29.11
C VAL A 14 31.77 -0.80 27.75
N GLY A 15 32.41 0.30 27.35
CA GLY A 15 32.17 0.94 26.06
C GLY A 15 32.44 0.00 24.86
N LYS A 16 33.52 -0.81 24.92
CA LYS A 16 33.79 -1.81 23.90
C LYS A 16 32.73 -2.90 23.86
N ILE A 17 32.25 -3.40 25.00
CA ILE A 17 31.20 -4.38 25.10
C ILE A 17 29.90 -3.82 24.49
N LEU A 18 29.50 -2.60 24.86
CA LEU A 18 28.33 -1.94 24.31
C LEU A 18 28.42 -1.75 22.78
N LEU A 19 29.60 -1.38 22.28
CA LEU A 19 29.85 -1.24 20.85
C LEU A 19 29.70 -2.60 20.12
N ILE A 20 30.25 -3.67 20.67
CA ILE A 20 30.11 -5.03 20.11
C ILE A 20 28.67 -5.44 20.10
N LEU A 21 27.93 -5.24 21.19
CA LEU A 21 26.50 -5.56 21.27
C LEU A 21 25.69 -4.76 20.24
N LEU A 22 26.01 -3.48 20.05
CA LEU A 22 25.39 -2.64 19.02
C LEU A 22 25.69 -3.17 17.61
N ILE A 23 26.93 -3.56 17.32
CA ILE A 23 27.29 -4.13 16.01
C ILE A 23 26.55 -5.45 15.77
N ILE A 24 26.47 -6.32 16.79
CA ILE A 24 25.69 -7.57 16.69
C ILE A 24 24.21 -7.27 16.44
N TYR A 25 23.63 -6.32 17.17
CA TYR A 25 22.23 -5.92 17.01
C TYR A 25 21.96 -5.39 15.60
N ILE A 26 22.83 -4.50 15.09
CA ILE A 26 22.74 -4.00 13.71
C ILE A 26 22.91 -5.15 12.70
N GLY A 27 23.82 -6.08 12.97
CA GLY A 27 24.00 -7.30 12.17
C GLY A 27 22.72 -8.13 12.11
N LEU A 28 22.07 -8.37 13.24
CA LEU A 28 20.79 -9.11 13.30
C LEU A 28 19.62 -8.38 12.59
N LEU A 29 19.63 -7.06 12.58
CA LEU A 29 18.65 -6.24 11.87
C LEU A 29 18.81 -6.33 10.34
N ILE A 30 20.06 -6.42 9.85
CA ILE A 30 20.40 -6.32 8.43
C ILE A 30 20.53 -7.70 7.78
N PHE A 31 21.19 -8.66 8.47
CA PHE A 31 21.62 -9.93 7.89
C PHE A 31 20.50 -10.75 7.23
N PRO A 32 19.28 -10.87 7.79
CA PRO A 32 18.20 -11.62 7.15
C PRO A 32 17.81 -11.10 5.75
N TYR A 33 18.08 -9.81 5.48
CA TYR A 33 17.71 -9.11 4.25
C TYR A 33 18.90 -8.83 3.32
N VAL A 34 20.08 -9.37 3.61
CA VAL A 34 21.28 -9.19 2.76
C VAL A 34 21.15 -9.93 1.44
N CYS A 35 20.60 -11.13 1.48
CA CYS A 35 20.38 -11.97 0.31
C CYS A 35 18.88 -12.06 0.03
N HIS A 36 18.48 -11.62 -1.16
CA HIS A 36 17.10 -11.77 -1.60
C HIS A 36 16.80 -13.24 -1.89
N LYS A 37 15.63 -13.72 -1.45
CA LYS A 37 15.13 -15.02 -1.84
C LYS A 37 14.79 -15.01 -3.33
N LYS A 38 14.79 -16.20 -3.93
CA LYS A 38 14.41 -16.38 -5.33
C LYS A 38 13.02 -16.97 -5.41
N VAL A 39 12.35 -16.72 -6.51
CA VAL A 39 11.07 -17.37 -6.83
C VAL A 39 11.27 -18.89 -6.89
N PRO A 40 10.51 -19.69 -6.12
CA PRO A 40 10.59 -21.14 -6.15
C PRO A 40 10.31 -21.72 -7.54
N ALA A 41 11.00 -22.80 -7.92
CA ALA A 41 10.77 -23.45 -9.23
C ALA A 41 9.30 -23.90 -9.37
N ALA A 42 8.73 -24.49 -8.33
CA ALA A 42 7.34 -24.92 -8.34
C ALA A 42 6.35 -23.78 -8.64
N TYR A 43 6.61 -22.56 -8.13
CA TYR A 43 5.78 -21.40 -8.46
C TYR A 43 5.93 -20.99 -9.92
N ARG A 44 7.18 -20.92 -10.42
CA ARG A 44 7.46 -20.59 -11.82
C ARG A 44 6.81 -21.58 -12.80
N ASP A 45 6.91 -22.87 -12.48
CA ASP A 45 6.38 -23.93 -13.33
C ASP A 45 4.84 -23.98 -13.33
N SER A 46 4.20 -23.50 -12.27
CA SER A 46 2.72 -23.44 -12.13
C SER A 46 2.12 -22.12 -12.61
N PHE A 47 2.90 -21.05 -12.73
CA PHE A 47 2.38 -19.74 -13.13
C PHE A 47 2.07 -19.71 -14.62
N SER A 48 0.84 -19.32 -14.97
CA SER A 48 0.39 -19.16 -16.35
C SER A 48 -0.29 -17.81 -16.55
N PRO A 49 0.27 -16.88 -17.33
CA PRO A 49 -0.36 -15.60 -17.62
C PRO A 49 -1.77 -15.74 -18.18
N SER A 50 -2.03 -16.74 -19.04
CA SER A 50 -3.35 -16.96 -19.62
C SER A 50 -4.45 -17.28 -18.58
N ALA A 51 -4.06 -17.74 -17.38
CA ALA A 51 -5.00 -18.00 -16.29
C ALA A 51 -5.65 -16.72 -15.72
N PHE A 52 -5.12 -15.55 -16.03
CA PHE A 52 -5.64 -14.25 -15.58
C PHE A 52 -6.69 -13.66 -16.54
N TYR A 53 -6.87 -14.24 -17.70
CA TYR A 53 -7.84 -13.80 -18.71
C TYR A 53 -9.09 -14.67 -18.70
N GLY A 54 -10.26 -14.02 -18.75
CA GLY A 54 -11.54 -14.70 -18.90
C GLY A 54 -11.92 -14.91 -20.36
N SER A 55 -12.80 -15.88 -20.62
CA SER A 55 -13.35 -16.15 -21.95
C SER A 55 -14.58 -15.29 -22.30
N GLY A 56 -15.10 -14.53 -21.35
CA GLY A 56 -16.27 -13.67 -21.46
C GLY A 56 -16.67 -13.13 -20.09
N PRO A 57 -17.79 -12.39 -19.99
CA PRO A 57 -18.25 -11.79 -18.74
C PRO A 57 -18.34 -12.81 -17.61
N GLY A 58 -17.73 -12.47 -16.48
CA GLY A 58 -17.78 -13.21 -15.23
C GLY A 58 -18.82 -12.64 -14.25
N PRO A 59 -18.97 -13.23 -13.06
CA PRO A 59 -19.95 -12.79 -12.08
C PRO A 59 -19.49 -11.56 -11.27
N GLU A 60 -18.21 -11.18 -11.35
CA GLU A 60 -17.67 -10.07 -10.57
C GLU A 60 -17.72 -8.78 -11.39
N ARG A 61 -18.11 -7.71 -10.74
CA ARG A 61 -18.18 -6.36 -11.31
C ARG A 61 -17.22 -5.41 -10.56
N VAL A 62 -16.75 -4.36 -11.22
CA VAL A 62 -15.75 -3.46 -10.66
C VAL A 62 -16.15 -1.99 -10.81
N ALA A 63 -15.96 -1.18 -9.77
CA ALA A 63 -15.91 0.28 -9.87
C ALA A 63 -14.51 0.81 -9.60
N TYR A 64 -14.20 1.93 -10.20
CA TYR A 64 -12.92 2.62 -10.07
C TYR A 64 -13.10 3.90 -9.24
N ILE A 65 -12.26 4.09 -8.23
CA ILE A 65 -12.34 5.18 -7.27
C ILE A 65 -11.00 5.90 -7.24
N ASP A 66 -10.98 7.13 -7.75
CA ASP A 66 -9.76 7.93 -7.93
C ASP A 66 -9.62 9.09 -6.94
N ASN A 67 -10.73 9.65 -6.43
CA ASN A 67 -10.68 10.79 -5.53
C ASN A 67 -10.90 10.43 -4.05
N ASN A 68 -10.42 11.30 -3.15
CA ASN A 68 -10.43 11.03 -1.72
C ASN A 68 -11.82 11.17 -1.07
N ASN A 69 -12.70 12.02 -1.61
CA ASN A 69 -14.06 12.16 -1.09
C ASN A 69 -14.89 10.93 -1.38
N ASP A 70 -14.85 10.45 -2.62
CA ASP A 70 -15.54 9.20 -3.00
C ASP A 70 -14.95 8.01 -2.23
N ALA A 71 -13.64 7.97 -2.04
CA ALA A 71 -13.01 6.91 -1.25
C ALA A 71 -13.52 6.85 0.20
N LEU A 72 -13.82 8.00 0.82
CA LEU A 72 -14.47 8.05 2.13
C LEU A 72 -15.95 7.68 2.03
N LEU A 73 -16.68 8.25 1.08
CA LEU A 73 -18.11 8.01 0.86
C LEU A 73 -18.41 6.52 0.64
N TRP A 74 -17.66 5.86 -0.24
CA TRP A 74 -17.78 4.42 -0.48
C TRP A 74 -17.54 3.61 0.79
N ARG A 75 -16.50 3.94 1.59
CA ARG A 75 -16.24 3.22 2.85
C ARG A 75 -17.38 3.38 3.85
N LEU A 76 -17.92 4.60 4.00
CA LEU A 76 -19.04 4.84 4.91
C LEU A 76 -20.27 4.05 4.47
N HIS A 77 -20.58 4.07 3.16
CA HIS A 77 -21.70 3.31 2.61
C HIS A 77 -21.54 1.80 2.83
N LEU A 78 -20.39 1.24 2.47
CA LEU A 78 -20.15 -0.20 2.60
C LEU A 78 -20.15 -0.67 4.07
N ILE A 79 -19.62 0.13 5.00
CA ILE A 79 -19.69 -0.17 6.43
C ILE A 79 -21.13 -0.11 6.94
N GLU A 80 -21.96 0.81 6.42
CA GLU A 80 -23.39 0.88 6.78
C GLU A 80 -24.17 -0.32 6.26
N GLU A 81 -23.88 -0.78 5.04
CA GLU A 81 -24.53 -1.94 4.41
C GLU A 81 -24.18 -3.28 5.06
N ALA A 82 -23.07 -3.37 5.78
CA ALA A 82 -22.61 -4.61 6.42
C ALA A 82 -23.63 -5.23 7.34
N ARG A 83 -23.86 -6.55 7.20
CA ARG A 83 -24.83 -7.35 7.97
C ARG A 83 -24.18 -8.39 8.88
N GLU A 84 -23.07 -9.00 8.44
CA GLU A 84 -22.42 -10.13 9.13
C GLU A 84 -21.02 -9.79 9.57
N GLU A 85 -20.15 -9.35 8.64
CA GLU A 85 -18.74 -9.16 8.91
C GLU A 85 -18.14 -7.99 8.15
N ILE A 86 -17.24 -7.27 8.83
CA ILE A 86 -16.34 -6.27 8.24
C ILE A 86 -14.90 -6.68 8.53
N ILE A 87 -14.07 -6.74 7.48
CA ILE A 87 -12.62 -6.91 7.61
C ILE A 87 -11.94 -5.66 7.06
N LEU A 88 -11.12 -5.00 7.86
CA LEU A 88 -10.30 -3.86 7.46
C LEU A 88 -8.82 -4.18 7.65
N SER A 89 -8.05 -4.16 6.58
CA SER A 89 -6.59 -4.16 6.61
C SER A 89 -6.05 -2.81 6.17
N THR A 90 -5.08 -2.26 6.90
CA THR A 90 -4.45 -0.99 6.54
C THR A 90 -3.05 -0.88 7.13
N PHE A 91 -2.11 -0.34 6.33
CA PHE A 91 -0.75 -0.07 6.80
C PHE A 91 -0.72 1.03 7.87
N ASP A 92 -1.43 2.14 7.63
CA ASP A 92 -1.49 3.28 8.54
C ASP A 92 -2.94 3.62 8.86
N PHE A 93 -3.29 3.54 10.16
CA PHE A 93 -4.58 3.95 10.69
C PHE A 93 -4.36 5.03 11.74
N LYS A 94 -4.76 6.26 11.42
CA LYS A 94 -4.70 7.38 12.35
C LYS A 94 -6.07 7.66 12.96
N SER A 95 -6.08 8.34 14.10
CA SER A 95 -7.30 8.93 14.67
C SER A 95 -7.42 10.42 14.36
N ASP A 96 -7.02 10.81 13.14
CA ASP A 96 -7.31 12.12 12.56
C ASP A 96 -8.79 12.21 12.13
N GLU A 97 -9.20 13.25 11.42
CA GLU A 97 -10.62 13.45 11.13
C GLU A 97 -11.20 12.27 10.33
N ALA A 98 -10.58 11.90 9.21
CA ALA A 98 -11.04 10.76 8.41
C ALA A 98 -10.95 9.42 9.16
N GLY A 99 -9.90 9.23 9.94
CA GLY A 99 -9.77 8.00 10.73
C GLY A 99 -10.83 7.88 11.82
N LYS A 100 -11.24 9.01 12.47
CA LYS A 100 -12.36 9.01 13.42
C LYS A 100 -13.70 8.72 12.74
N ASP A 101 -13.87 9.12 11.47
CA ASP A 101 -15.07 8.77 10.69
C ASP A 101 -15.19 7.25 10.53
N ILE A 102 -14.11 6.62 10.09
CA ILE A 102 -14.07 5.16 9.94
C ILE A 102 -14.26 4.46 11.30
N ILE A 103 -13.59 4.92 12.36
CA ILE A 103 -13.77 4.35 13.70
C ILE A 103 -15.24 4.47 14.16
N ALA A 104 -15.88 5.63 13.96
CA ALA A 104 -17.27 5.85 14.31
C ALA A 104 -18.22 4.93 13.53
N ALA A 105 -18.01 4.78 12.23
CA ALA A 105 -18.79 3.88 11.38
C ALA A 105 -18.64 2.42 11.81
N LEU A 106 -17.40 1.94 12.07
CA LEU A 106 -17.13 0.59 12.55
C LEU A 106 -17.74 0.31 13.93
N MET A 107 -17.72 1.29 14.84
CA MET A 107 -18.41 1.16 16.14
C MET A 107 -19.92 0.97 15.95
N GLN A 108 -20.55 1.74 15.06
CA GLN A 108 -21.98 1.60 14.81
C GLN A 108 -22.33 0.29 14.10
N ALA A 109 -21.48 -0.21 13.22
CA ALA A 109 -21.64 -1.55 12.65
C ALA A 109 -21.60 -2.63 13.76
N ALA A 110 -20.64 -2.54 14.68
CA ALA A 110 -20.56 -3.44 15.84
C ALA A 110 -21.80 -3.32 16.77
N ASP A 111 -22.31 -2.11 17.00
CA ASP A 111 -23.56 -1.89 17.79
C ASP A 111 -24.79 -2.53 17.09
N ARG A 112 -24.76 -2.71 15.74
CA ARG A 112 -25.77 -3.48 14.98
C ARG A 112 -25.57 -5.01 15.06
N GLY A 113 -24.47 -5.48 15.65
CA GLY A 113 -24.14 -6.90 15.78
C GLY A 113 -23.19 -7.44 14.72
N VAL A 114 -22.67 -6.59 13.84
CA VAL A 114 -21.70 -6.96 12.81
C VAL A 114 -20.34 -7.30 13.47
N GLN A 115 -19.71 -8.38 13.01
CA GLN A 115 -18.36 -8.74 13.46
C GLN A 115 -17.33 -7.85 12.76
N VAL A 116 -16.49 -7.14 13.52
CA VAL A 116 -15.49 -6.22 12.97
C VAL A 116 -14.10 -6.73 13.29
N ARG A 117 -13.33 -7.03 12.24
CA ARG A 117 -11.93 -7.46 12.34
C ARG A 117 -11.02 -6.45 11.67
N VAL A 118 -10.10 -5.86 12.44
CA VAL A 118 -9.15 -4.86 11.94
C VAL A 118 -7.73 -5.36 12.12
N ILE A 119 -6.90 -5.27 11.09
CA ILE A 119 -5.47 -5.52 11.19
C ILE A 119 -4.67 -4.31 10.70
N VAL A 120 -3.65 -3.95 11.48
CA VAL A 120 -2.80 -2.77 11.23
C VAL A 120 -1.33 -3.19 11.29
N ASP A 121 -0.48 -2.54 10.50
CA ASP A 121 0.97 -2.76 10.54
C ASP A 121 1.57 -2.57 11.93
N GLY A 122 2.60 -3.33 12.23
CA GLY A 122 3.24 -3.39 13.53
C GLY A 122 3.93 -2.13 13.98
N PHE A 123 4.55 -1.38 13.06
CA PHE A 123 5.18 -0.09 13.39
C PHE A 123 4.11 0.97 13.67
N ASN A 124 3.19 1.16 12.74
CA ASN A 124 2.11 2.13 12.87
C ASN A 124 1.13 1.74 14.00
N GLY A 125 0.80 0.46 14.14
CA GLY A 125 -0.07 -0.04 15.20
C GLY A 125 0.48 0.24 16.59
N VAL A 126 1.75 -0.04 16.85
CA VAL A 126 2.37 0.25 18.16
C VAL A 126 2.42 1.75 18.43
N LEU A 127 2.79 2.57 17.45
CA LEU A 127 2.96 4.01 17.65
C LEU A 127 1.63 4.78 17.73
N LYS A 128 0.60 4.35 17.00
CA LYS A 128 -0.64 5.13 16.82
C LYS A 128 -1.84 4.58 17.58
N LEU A 129 -1.93 3.25 17.74
CA LEU A 129 -3.03 2.64 18.49
C LEU A 129 -2.74 2.57 19.99
N THR A 130 -1.47 2.26 20.37
CA THR A 130 -1.11 2.12 21.77
C THR A 130 -1.34 3.44 22.54
N GLY A 131 -2.16 3.38 23.57
CA GLY A 131 -2.51 4.57 24.37
C GLY A 131 -3.64 5.44 23.79
N ASN A 132 -4.01 5.28 22.55
CA ASN A 132 -5.03 6.11 21.90
C ASN A 132 -6.46 5.75 22.40
N LYS A 133 -7.22 6.76 22.85
CA LYS A 133 -8.55 6.59 23.42
C LYS A 133 -9.60 6.09 22.41
N TYR A 134 -9.52 6.49 21.16
CA TYR A 134 -10.49 6.13 20.12
C TYR A 134 -10.36 4.66 19.70
N PHE A 135 -9.13 4.16 19.49
CA PHE A 135 -8.92 2.74 19.22
C PHE A 135 -9.25 1.85 20.43
N LYS A 136 -9.02 2.35 21.64
CA LYS A 136 -9.49 1.66 22.86
C LYS A 136 -11.01 1.64 22.97
N ALA A 137 -11.69 2.70 22.56
CA ALA A 137 -13.15 2.73 22.47
C ALA A 137 -13.65 1.69 21.47
N LEU A 138 -13.09 1.67 20.25
CA LEU A 138 -13.46 0.72 19.20
C LEU A 138 -13.28 -0.74 19.67
N VAL A 139 -12.10 -1.12 20.19
CA VAL A 139 -11.82 -2.50 20.62
C VAL A 139 -12.59 -2.90 21.90
N SER A 140 -13.21 -1.95 22.59
CA SER A 140 -14.09 -2.23 23.75
C SER A 140 -15.51 -2.57 23.33
N CYS A 141 -15.89 -2.38 22.06
CA CYS A 141 -17.20 -2.77 21.56
C CYS A 141 -17.29 -4.30 21.39
N PRO A 142 -18.42 -4.93 21.81
CA PRO A 142 -18.65 -6.34 21.51
C PRO A 142 -18.55 -6.62 20.00
N GLY A 143 -17.97 -7.74 19.62
CA GLY A 143 -17.81 -8.13 18.22
C GLY A 143 -16.64 -7.46 17.49
N VAL A 144 -15.87 -6.57 18.14
CA VAL A 144 -14.69 -5.94 17.55
C VAL A 144 -13.42 -6.65 17.97
N SER A 145 -12.59 -7.02 17.02
CA SER A 145 -11.24 -7.56 17.22
C SER A 145 -10.23 -6.76 16.41
N ILE A 146 -9.17 -6.31 17.07
CA ILE A 146 -8.05 -5.60 16.40
C ILE A 146 -6.79 -6.42 16.61
N ARG A 147 -6.02 -6.63 15.53
CA ARG A 147 -4.68 -7.22 15.57
C ARG A 147 -3.64 -6.27 14.99
N ILE A 148 -2.42 -6.39 15.52
CA ILE A 148 -1.24 -5.68 15.06
C ILE A 148 -0.31 -6.73 14.45
N TYR A 149 -0.07 -6.64 13.14
CA TYR A 149 0.84 -7.53 12.40
C TYR A 149 2.29 -7.18 12.74
N ASN A 150 3.06 -8.16 13.20
CA ASN A 150 4.47 -8.02 13.54
C ASN A 150 4.79 -6.74 14.35
N PRO A 151 4.25 -6.61 15.58
CA PRO A 151 4.51 -5.45 16.41
C PRO A 151 6.01 -5.25 16.63
N ILE A 152 6.50 -4.02 16.46
CA ILE A 152 7.92 -3.71 16.65
C ILE A 152 8.39 -4.14 18.03
N SER A 153 9.49 -4.87 18.06
CA SER A 153 10.13 -5.33 19.29
C SER A 153 11.65 -5.16 19.20
N PRO A 154 12.27 -4.40 20.12
CA PRO A 154 13.73 -4.28 20.14
C PRO A 154 14.44 -5.61 20.42
N PHE A 155 13.73 -6.62 20.93
CA PHE A 155 14.28 -7.97 21.20
C PHE A 155 14.20 -8.92 19.99
N ARG A 156 13.57 -8.49 18.87
CA ARG A 156 13.46 -9.25 17.62
C ARG A 156 13.91 -8.38 16.43
N PRO A 157 15.19 -7.93 16.38
CA PRO A 157 15.65 -7.05 15.32
C PRO A 157 15.55 -7.66 13.92
N TRP A 158 15.62 -8.97 13.80
CA TRP A 158 15.53 -9.70 12.53
C TRP A 158 14.16 -9.64 11.84
N ASP A 159 13.09 -9.30 12.56
CA ASP A 159 11.73 -9.19 12.01
C ASP A 159 11.31 -7.75 11.73
N LEU A 160 12.10 -6.75 12.13
CA LEU A 160 11.70 -5.34 12.10
C LEU A 160 11.38 -4.82 10.69
N GLN A 161 11.93 -5.44 9.65
CA GLN A 161 11.74 -4.98 8.27
C GLN A 161 10.46 -5.48 7.60
N ALA A 162 9.92 -6.63 7.99
CA ALA A 162 8.70 -7.16 7.40
C ALA A 162 7.47 -6.40 7.89
N ARG A 163 6.76 -5.69 7.00
CA ARG A 163 5.61 -4.87 7.32
C ARG A 163 4.35 -5.31 6.58
N LEU A 164 3.19 -5.02 7.19
CA LEU A 164 1.89 -5.15 6.53
C LEU A 164 1.67 -3.91 5.67
N HIS A 165 1.72 -4.05 4.35
CA HIS A 165 1.49 -2.90 3.46
C HIS A 165 0.15 -2.98 2.70
N ASP A 166 -0.69 -3.93 3.05
CA ASP A 166 -2.00 -4.16 2.45
C ASP A 166 -3.02 -3.09 2.84
N LYS A 167 -3.96 -2.78 1.94
CA LYS A 167 -5.08 -1.87 2.19
C LYS A 167 -6.32 -2.40 1.49
N TYR A 168 -7.25 -2.96 2.27
CA TYR A 168 -8.53 -3.44 1.77
C TYR A 168 -9.60 -3.40 2.86
N LEU A 169 -10.84 -3.33 2.40
CA LEU A 169 -12.06 -3.41 3.21
C LEU A 169 -12.95 -4.49 2.60
N ILE A 170 -13.28 -5.54 3.33
CA ILE A 170 -14.19 -6.62 2.90
C ILE A 170 -15.49 -6.51 3.68
N ILE A 171 -16.62 -6.68 2.99
CA ILE A 171 -17.97 -6.64 3.55
C ILE A 171 -18.72 -7.93 3.18
N ASP A 172 -19.14 -8.67 4.18
CA ASP A 172 -20.09 -9.80 4.12
C ASP A 172 -19.79 -10.87 3.05
N GLU A 173 -18.57 -11.05 2.61
CA GLU A 173 -18.23 -12.03 1.57
C GLU A 173 -18.81 -11.77 0.17
N SER A 174 -19.34 -10.56 -0.08
CA SER A 174 -19.92 -10.20 -1.38
C SER A 174 -19.31 -8.95 -2.01
N MET A 175 -18.65 -8.13 -1.20
CA MET A 175 -18.11 -6.83 -1.63
C MET A 175 -16.76 -6.58 -0.99
N TYR A 176 -15.87 -5.92 -1.72
CA TYR A 176 -14.64 -5.41 -1.13
C TYR A 176 -14.06 -4.22 -1.90
N MET A 177 -13.30 -3.39 -1.19
CA MET A 177 -12.42 -2.37 -1.78
C MET A 177 -10.98 -2.77 -1.58
N LEU A 178 -10.14 -2.50 -2.57
CA LEU A 178 -8.71 -2.77 -2.52
C LEU A 178 -7.92 -1.75 -3.33
N GLY A 179 -6.79 -1.26 -2.78
CA GLY A 179 -5.93 -0.30 -3.45
C GLY A 179 -4.74 0.15 -2.61
N GLY A 180 -4.31 1.40 -2.79
CA GLY A 180 -3.15 1.97 -2.11
C GLY A 180 -3.46 2.87 -0.90
N ARG A 181 -4.74 3.23 -0.65
CA ARG A 181 -5.13 4.23 0.36
C ARG A 181 -5.00 3.74 1.79
N ASN A 182 -4.30 4.50 2.63
CA ASN A 182 -4.31 4.32 4.08
C ASN A 182 -5.55 4.95 4.72
N THR A 183 -5.87 4.56 5.95
CA THR A 183 -7.03 5.07 6.69
C THR A 183 -6.63 6.32 7.47
N MET A 184 -6.56 7.46 6.78
CA MET A 184 -6.18 8.76 7.31
C MET A 184 -6.55 9.90 6.35
N GLU A 185 -6.63 11.14 6.86
CA GLU A 185 -7.07 12.34 6.13
C GLU A 185 -6.26 12.70 4.88
N LEU A 186 -5.01 12.24 4.75
CA LEU A 186 -4.22 12.42 3.52
C LEU A 186 -4.81 11.65 2.32
N PHE A 187 -5.63 10.62 2.56
CA PHE A 187 -6.15 9.70 1.56
C PHE A 187 -7.67 9.65 1.50
N LEU A 188 -8.37 10.12 2.52
CA LEU A 188 -9.82 10.01 2.66
C LEU A 188 -10.43 11.36 3.00
N GLY A 189 -11.51 11.72 2.28
CA GLY A 189 -12.23 12.97 2.50
C GLY A 189 -11.47 14.21 2.04
N ASP A 190 -11.98 15.36 2.49
CA ASP A 190 -11.44 16.69 2.16
C ASP A 190 -11.03 17.46 3.44
N TYR A 191 -10.35 16.77 4.36
CA TYR A 191 -9.98 17.32 5.66
C TYR A 191 -8.63 18.05 5.66
N SER A 192 -7.75 17.72 4.71
CA SER A 192 -6.39 18.24 4.67
C SER A 192 -6.12 19.02 3.40
N GLU A 193 -5.39 20.14 3.52
CA GLU A 193 -4.85 20.86 2.35
C GLU A 193 -3.78 20.03 1.61
N GLN A 194 -3.08 19.16 2.35
CA GLN A 194 -2.14 18.20 1.78
C GLN A 194 -2.87 16.89 1.53
N LYS A 195 -2.84 16.41 0.30
CA LYS A 195 -3.47 15.16 -0.13
C LYS A 195 -2.48 14.27 -0.84
N ASN A 196 -2.73 12.98 -0.79
CA ASN A 196 -2.16 12.03 -1.72
C ASN A 196 -3.26 11.53 -2.65
N MET A 197 -3.01 11.57 -3.94
CA MET A 197 -3.91 10.97 -4.93
C MET A 197 -3.58 9.48 -5.02
N ASP A 198 -4.61 8.65 -4.95
CA ASP A 198 -4.45 7.20 -5.08
C ASP A 198 -5.66 6.61 -5.80
N ARG A 199 -5.56 5.38 -6.23
CA ARG A 199 -6.59 4.68 -6.99
C ARG A 199 -6.93 3.36 -6.32
N GLU A 200 -8.22 3.06 -6.28
CA GLU A 200 -8.75 1.85 -5.66
C GLU A 200 -9.82 1.24 -6.54
N LEU A 201 -10.03 -0.03 -6.33
CA LEU A 201 -11.13 -0.76 -6.94
C LEU A 201 -12.13 -1.17 -5.86
N PHE A 202 -13.41 -0.99 -6.15
CA PHE A 202 -14.49 -1.68 -5.49
C PHE A 202 -14.89 -2.87 -6.35
N VAL A 203 -15.07 -4.03 -5.74
CA VAL A 203 -15.52 -5.26 -6.42
C VAL A 203 -16.80 -5.77 -5.77
N TYR A 204 -17.74 -6.11 -6.61
CA TYR A 204 -19.04 -6.64 -6.25
C TYR A 204 -19.29 -7.98 -6.92
N GLU A 205 -19.61 -9.02 -6.13
CA GLU A 205 -19.95 -10.35 -6.59
C GLU A 205 -21.45 -10.45 -6.80
N THR A 206 -21.89 -10.73 -8.02
CA THR A 206 -23.33 -10.76 -8.41
C THR A 206 -23.98 -12.12 -8.23
N GLU A 207 -23.18 -13.17 -8.08
CA GLU A 207 -23.66 -14.55 -7.95
C GLU A 207 -23.26 -15.13 -6.59
N LYS A 208 -23.73 -16.33 -6.32
CA LYS A 208 -23.26 -17.03 -5.12
C LYS A 208 -21.80 -17.39 -5.27
N ARG A 209 -21.00 -16.88 -4.33
CA ARG A 209 -19.55 -17.07 -4.24
C ARG A 209 -19.14 -18.53 -4.39
N ASP A 210 -18.07 -18.75 -5.14
CA ASP A 210 -17.30 -20.00 -5.14
C ASP A 210 -15.87 -19.76 -4.60
N GLU A 211 -15.06 -20.82 -4.51
CA GLU A 211 -13.70 -20.73 -4.02
C GLU A 211 -12.74 -19.99 -4.97
N THR A 212 -13.10 -19.84 -6.24
CA THR A 212 -12.30 -19.18 -7.27
C THR A 212 -12.58 -17.70 -7.38
N ALA A 213 -13.70 -17.22 -6.85
CA ALA A 213 -14.03 -15.79 -6.79
C ALA A 213 -12.93 -14.97 -6.13
N SER A 214 -12.68 -13.75 -6.62
CA SER A 214 -11.59 -12.92 -6.11
C SER A 214 -11.77 -12.56 -4.63
N ILE A 215 -13.00 -12.33 -4.19
CA ILE A 215 -13.31 -12.10 -2.77
C ILE A 215 -12.91 -13.28 -1.88
N SER A 216 -13.09 -14.53 -2.36
CA SER A 216 -12.62 -15.72 -1.65
C SER A 216 -11.11 -15.79 -1.54
N GLN A 217 -10.40 -15.33 -2.60
CA GLN A 217 -8.94 -15.25 -2.60
C GLN A 217 -8.45 -14.19 -1.60
N VAL A 218 -9.03 -12.98 -1.59
CA VAL A 218 -8.68 -11.90 -0.66
C VAL A 218 -8.99 -12.28 0.78
N LYS A 219 -10.15 -12.90 1.04
CA LYS A 219 -10.51 -13.38 2.39
C LYS A 219 -9.55 -14.47 2.87
N ARG A 220 -9.19 -15.45 2.04
CA ARG A 220 -8.21 -16.50 2.39
C ARG A 220 -6.83 -15.90 2.70
N TYR A 221 -6.41 -14.90 1.92
CA TYR A 221 -5.19 -14.16 2.19
C TYR A 221 -5.24 -13.47 3.56
N PHE A 222 -6.34 -12.77 3.87
CA PHE A 222 -6.54 -12.17 5.20
C PHE A 222 -6.51 -13.20 6.33
N GLU A 223 -7.22 -14.33 6.20
CA GLU A 223 -7.24 -15.38 7.23
C GLU A 223 -5.84 -15.94 7.51
N THR A 224 -5.01 -16.06 6.47
CA THR A 224 -3.62 -16.49 6.62
C THR A 224 -2.82 -15.48 7.47
N ILE A 225 -2.94 -14.17 7.19
CA ILE A 225 -2.28 -13.12 7.98
C ILE A 225 -2.84 -13.08 9.41
N TRP A 226 -4.16 -13.16 9.52
CA TRP A 226 -4.83 -13.10 10.82
C TRP A 226 -4.41 -14.24 11.74
N ALA A 227 -4.20 -15.45 11.21
CA ALA A 227 -3.79 -16.63 11.96
C ALA A 227 -2.31 -16.65 12.35
N LEU A 228 -1.46 -15.78 11.77
CA LEU A 228 -0.03 -15.77 12.09
C LEU A 228 0.22 -15.53 13.59
N PRO A 229 1.18 -16.23 14.21
CA PRO A 229 1.61 -15.99 15.59
C PRO A 229 2.09 -14.54 15.82
N ASP A 230 2.55 -13.89 14.77
CA ASP A 230 3.03 -12.50 14.78
C ASP A 230 1.91 -11.47 14.61
N SER A 231 0.70 -11.89 14.30
CA SER A 231 -0.51 -11.03 14.33
C SER A 231 -1.07 -10.99 15.75
N ARG A 232 -0.58 -10.03 16.54
CA ARG A 232 -0.87 -9.91 17.97
C ARG A 232 -2.16 -9.15 18.24
N GLU A 233 -2.96 -9.69 19.15
CA GLU A 233 -4.20 -9.05 19.58
C GLU A 233 -3.93 -7.72 20.30
N TYR A 234 -4.69 -6.69 19.94
CA TYR A 234 -4.73 -5.40 20.61
C TYR A 234 -5.95 -5.36 21.53
N VAL A 235 -5.72 -5.18 22.84
CA VAL A 235 -6.76 -5.26 23.83
C VAL A 235 -6.87 -4.02 24.71
N CYS A 236 -8.07 -3.66 25.09
CA CYS A 236 -8.34 -2.69 26.14
C CYS A 236 -8.71 -3.41 27.45
N ARG A 237 -7.72 -3.50 28.37
CA ARG A 237 -7.93 -4.22 29.64
C ARG A 237 -8.79 -3.48 30.68
N LYS A 238 -8.85 -2.15 30.58
CA LYS A 238 -9.58 -1.30 31.52
C LYS A 238 -10.20 -0.12 30.82
N LYS A 239 -11.51 -0.02 30.91
CA LYS A 239 -12.26 1.14 30.46
C LYS A 239 -12.02 2.31 31.42
N THR A 240 -11.69 3.48 30.89
CA THR A 240 -11.45 4.69 31.69
C THR A 240 -12.44 5.78 31.26
N SER A 241 -12.63 6.81 32.06
CA SER A 241 -13.49 7.96 31.73
C SER A 241 -13.09 8.62 30.37
N SER A 242 -11.79 8.62 30.02
CA SER A 242 -11.33 9.12 28.73
C SER A 242 -11.79 8.25 27.56
N ILE A 243 -11.91 6.93 27.73
CA ILE A 243 -12.42 6.01 26.72
C ILE A 243 -13.95 6.18 26.59
N GLU A 244 -14.67 6.29 27.72
CA GLU A 244 -16.12 6.57 27.71
C GLU A 244 -16.44 7.90 27.03
N GLN A 245 -15.62 8.91 27.26
CA GLN A 245 -15.74 10.19 26.55
C GLN A 245 -15.48 10.02 25.03
N ALA A 246 -14.48 9.24 24.64
CA ALA A 246 -14.19 8.96 23.22
C ALA A 246 -15.34 8.19 22.54
N GLU A 247 -15.99 7.25 23.24
CA GLU A 247 -17.19 6.56 22.73
C GLU A 247 -18.33 7.55 22.45
N LYS A 248 -18.54 8.50 23.35
CA LYS A 248 -19.55 9.54 23.16
C LYS A 248 -19.21 10.45 21.97
N GLU A 249 -17.97 10.91 21.88
CA GLU A 249 -17.48 11.71 20.75
C GLU A 249 -17.68 10.99 19.42
N LEU A 250 -17.41 9.68 19.35
CA LEU A 250 -17.56 8.87 18.14
C LEU A 250 -19.04 8.64 17.77
N LYS A 251 -19.93 8.48 18.75
CA LYS A 251 -21.38 8.41 18.51
C LYS A 251 -21.94 9.73 17.97
N GLU A 252 -21.53 10.85 18.54
CA GLU A 252 -21.90 12.19 18.04
C GLU A 252 -21.36 12.38 16.61
N ARG A 253 -20.12 11.92 16.34
CA ARG A 253 -19.51 11.98 15.02
C ARG A 253 -20.27 11.16 13.98
N TYR A 254 -20.72 9.96 14.32
CA TYR A 254 -21.54 9.17 13.39
C TYR A 254 -22.86 9.88 13.04
N GLY A 255 -23.50 10.55 14.02
CA GLY A 255 -24.65 11.42 13.74
C GLY A 255 -24.33 12.52 12.72
N TYR A 256 -23.20 13.21 12.91
CA TYR A 256 -22.70 14.22 11.95
C TYR A 256 -22.44 13.62 10.57
N LEU A 257 -21.87 12.42 10.47
CA LEU A 257 -21.64 11.75 9.17
C LEU A 257 -22.94 11.50 8.43
N LYS A 258 -24.00 11.05 9.10
CA LYS A 258 -25.32 10.85 8.47
C LYS A 258 -25.95 12.14 7.94
N GLU A 259 -25.64 13.27 8.55
CA GLU A 259 -26.11 14.58 8.09
C GLU A 259 -25.25 15.10 6.92
N THR A 260 -23.93 14.85 6.94
CA THR A 260 -22.98 15.41 5.98
C THR A 260 -22.85 14.55 4.73
N TYR A 261 -22.83 13.22 4.87
CA TYR A 261 -22.65 12.26 3.78
C TYR A 261 -23.94 11.45 3.54
N GLN A 262 -25.07 12.15 3.38
CA GLN A 262 -26.39 11.52 3.26
C GLN A 262 -26.43 10.41 2.21
N GLU A 263 -25.71 10.58 1.10
CA GLU A 263 -25.61 9.59 0.02
C GLU A 263 -25.07 8.24 0.49
N ALA A 264 -24.16 8.23 1.47
CA ALA A 264 -23.63 6.98 2.03
C ALA A 264 -24.68 6.14 2.78
N TYR A 265 -25.81 6.72 3.12
CA TYR A 265 -26.87 6.10 3.91
C TYR A 265 -28.18 5.89 3.11
N THR A 266 -28.03 5.78 1.80
CA THR A 266 -29.11 5.46 0.86
C THR A 266 -28.81 4.13 0.14
N ASP A 267 -29.81 3.52 -0.46
CA ASP A 267 -29.62 2.32 -1.29
C ASP A 267 -28.86 2.68 -2.57
N TRP A 268 -27.82 1.89 -2.90
CA TRP A 268 -27.05 2.07 -4.12
C TRP A 268 -27.33 0.95 -5.13
N ASP A 269 -27.50 1.31 -6.39
CA ASP A 269 -27.53 0.34 -7.48
C ASP A 269 -26.11 0.00 -7.94
N TYR A 270 -25.52 -1.02 -7.32
CA TYR A 270 -24.18 -1.47 -7.65
C TYR A 270 -24.02 -1.87 -9.11
N THR A 271 -25.10 -2.37 -9.76
CA THR A 271 -25.04 -2.72 -11.19
C THR A 271 -24.83 -1.48 -12.05
N ALA A 272 -25.50 -0.38 -11.71
CA ALA A 272 -25.34 0.89 -12.42
C ALA A 272 -23.98 1.57 -12.13
N LEU A 273 -23.40 1.32 -10.96
CA LEU A 273 -22.14 1.95 -10.50
C LEU A 273 -20.89 1.16 -10.89
N THR A 274 -21.02 -0.04 -11.48
CA THR A 274 -19.90 -0.94 -11.74
C THR A 274 -19.86 -1.42 -13.18
N MET A 275 -18.67 -1.69 -13.68
CA MET A 275 -18.38 -2.28 -14.98
C MET A 275 -18.40 -3.82 -14.90
N GLU A 276 -18.77 -4.49 -15.99
CA GLU A 276 -18.61 -5.94 -16.12
C GLU A 276 -17.14 -6.31 -16.28
N THR A 277 -16.75 -7.44 -15.68
CA THR A 277 -15.40 -7.97 -15.84
C THR A 277 -15.41 -9.35 -16.45
N ASN A 278 -14.40 -9.70 -17.21
CA ASN A 278 -14.23 -11.08 -17.68
C ASN A 278 -13.65 -11.96 -16.55
N LYS A 279 -12.73 -11.42 -15.77
CA LYS A 279 -12.08 -12.12 -14.65
C LYS A 279 -11.39 -11.14 -13.71
N ILE A 280 -11.46 -11.44 -12.41
CA ILE A 280 -10.64 -10.79 -11.37
C ILE A 280 -9.82 -11.87 -10.66
N SER A 281 -8.53 -11.62 -10.46
CA SER A 281 -7.62 -12.54 -9.76
C SER A 281 -6.71 -11.79 -8.82
N LEU A 282 -6.40 -12.38 -7.66
CA LEU A 282 -5.46 -11.82 -6.69
C LEU A 282 -4.04 -12.25 -7.00
N LEU A 283 -3.12 -11.29 -6.97
CA LEU A 283 -1.68 -11.49 -6.89
C LEU A 283 -1.19 -10.99 -5.53
N SER A 284 -0.31 -11.74 -4.87
CA SER A 284 0.20 -11.34 -3.56
C SER A 284 1.62 -11.83 -3.30
N ASN A 285 2.31 -11.16 -2.39
CA ASN A 285 3.53 -11.66 -1.77
C ASN A 285 3.20 -12.66 -0.64
N PRO A 286 4.18 -13.49 -0.21
CA PRO A 286 4.09 -14.27 1.02
C PRO A 286 3.82 -13.38 2.25
N VAL A 287 3.12 -13.91 3.24
CA VAL A 287 2.63 -13.12 4.39
C VAL A 287 3.48 -13.25 5.66
N GLU A 288 4.42 -14.17 5.70
CA GLU A 288 5.30 -14.43 6.84
C GLU A 288 6.18 -13.22 7.17
N THR A 289 6.59 -13.10 8.44
CA THR A 289 7.36 -11.95 8.94
C THR A 289 8.87 -12.07 8.70
N GLU A 290 9.26 -12.53 7.53
CA GLU A 290 10.66 -12.71 7.12
C GLU A 290 10.93 -12.12 5.73
N ASN A 291 12.17 -12.21 5.26
CA ASN A 291 12.52 -11.90 3.88
C ASN A 291 11.73 -12.81 2.92
N LYS A 292 11.11 -12.21 1.89
CA LYS A 292 10.10 -12.87 1.04
C LYS A 292 10.67 -13.29 -0.30
N GLU A 293 10.09 -14.35 -0.85
CA GLU A 293 10.19 -14.66 -2.27
C GLU A 293 9.45 -13.57 -3.07
N PRO A 294 10.03 -13.00 -4.13
CA PRO A 294 9.42 -11.91 -4.91
C PRO A 294 8.33 -12.42 -5.86
N LEU A 295 7.28 -13.07 -5.31
CA LEU A 295 6.25 -13.73 -6.11
C LEU A 295 5.43 -12.73 -6.89
N LEU A 296 5.07 -11.60 -6.27
CA LEU A 296 4.26 -10.59 -6.92
C LEU A 296 5.02 -9.91 -8.06
N TRP A 297 6.29 -9.52 -7.86
CA TRP A 297 7.12 -8.97 -8.93
C TRP A 297 7.26 -9.95 -10.09
N TYR A 298 7.56 -11.22 -9.81
CA TYR A 298 7.65 -12.25 -10.84
C TYR A 298 6.36 -12.37 -11.64
N SER A 299 5.22 -12.42 -10.96
CA SER A 299 3.92 -12.53 -11.61
C SER A 299 3.61 -11.33 -12.50
N LEU A 300 3.89 -10.10 -12.00
CA LEU A 300 3.76 -8.88 -12.79
C LEU A 300 4.64 -8.93 -14.04
N GLN A 301 5.92 -9.32 -13.88
CA GLN A 301 6.85 -9.42 -15.01
C GLN A 301 6.36 -10.43 -16.06
N GLN A 302 5.88 -11.62 -15.62
CA GLN A 302 5.37 -12.62 -16.57
C GLN A 302 4.12 -12.13 -17.33
N LEU A 303 3.22 -11.40 -16.67
CA LEU A 303 2.07 -10.78 -17.33
C LEU A 303 2.50 -9.68 -18.30
N MET A 304 3.46 -8.84 -17.92
CA MET A 304 4.01 -7.79 -18.79
C MET A 304 4.73 -8.34 -20.02
N LEU A 305 5.35 -9.52 -19.93
CA LEU A 305 6.03 -10.18 -21.07
C LEU A 305 5.07 -10.68 -22.15
N GLU A 306 3.77 -10.81 -21.83
CA GLU A 306 2.71 -11.18 -22.79
C GLU A 306 2.04 -9.96 -23.45
N ALA A 307 2.43 -8.74 -23.07
CA ALA A 307 1.86 -7.50 -23.59
C ALA A 307 2.81 -6.81 -24.59
N ASP A 308 2.25 -6.04 -25.50
CA ASP A 308 3.00 -5.15 -26.39
C ASP A 308 3.31 -3.81 -25.70
N GLN A 309 2.37 -3.31 -24.89
CA GLN A 309 2.47 -2.01 -24.22
C GLN A 309 2.11 -2.12 -22.72
N VAL A 310 2.98 -1.58 -21.90
CA VAL A 310 2.82 -1.52 -20.44
C VAL A 310 2.86 -0.07 -19.99
N THR A 311 1.83 0.37 -19.25
CA THR A 311 1.85 1.64 -18.51
C THR A 311 1.81 1.33 -17.02
N MET A 312 2.83 1.76 -16.27
CA MET A 312 2.97 1.51 -14.84
C MET A 312 2.91 2.80 -14.04
N TYR A 313 2.05 2.85 -13.02
CA TYR A 313 2.07 3.87 -12.00
C TYR A 313 2.81 3.39 -10.77
N THR A 314 3.71 4.22 -10.26
CA THR A 314 4.34 4.01 -8.96
C THR A 314 4.73 5.37 -8.35
N PRO A 315 4.55 5.59 -7.04
CA PRO A 315 4.87 6.88 -6.43
C PRO A 315 6.36 7.23 -6.48
N TYR A 316 7.24 6.23 -6.57
CA TYR A 316 8.69 6.32 -6.70
C TYR A 316 9.25 4.99 -7.23
N ILE A 317 10.49 5.02 -7.73
CA ILE A 317 11.16 3.88 -8.35
C ILE A 317 12.44 3.57 -7.56
N ILE A 318 12.52 2.38 -6.91
CA ILE A 318 13.70 1.91 -6.17
C ILE A 318 14.03 0.48 -6.59
N CYS A 319 14.67 0.32 -7.75
CA CYS A 319 14.93 -0.99 -8.32
C CYS A 319 16.10 -1.72 -7.67
N GLY A 320 15.89 -2.99 -7.32
CA GLY A 320 16.94 -3.98 -7.09
C GLY A 320 17.54 -4.50 -8.41
N LYS A 321 18.57 -5.35 -8.29
CA LYS A 321 19.25 -5.91 -9.45
C LYS A 321 18.31 -6.71 -10.36
N GLU A 322 17.49 -7.57 -9.74
CA GLU A 322 16.55 -8.45 -10.46
C GLU A 322 15.43 -7.63 -11.13
N MET A 323 15.03 -6.51 -10.54
CA MET A 323 14.04 -5.61 -11.12
C MET A 323 14.60 -4.90 -12.37
N TYR A 324 15.85 -4.43 -12.32
CA TYR A 324 16.53 -3.89 -13.51
C TYR A 324 16.62 -4.93 -14.64
N GLN A 325 17.03 -6.16 -14.28
CA GLN A 325 17.11 -7.26 -15.25
C GLN A 325 15.74 -7.58 -15.86
N GLY A 326 14.67 -7.52 -15.06
CA GLY A 326 13.31 -7.70 -15.55
C GLY A 326 12.87 -6.62 -16.54
N LEU A 327 13.22 -5.35 -16.29
CA LEU A 327 12.94 -4.25 -17.23
C LEU A 327 13.75 -4.39 -18.54
N GLU A 328 15.03 -4.79 -18.44
CA GLU A 328 15.87 -5.06 -19.61
C GLU A 328 15.32 -6.24 -20.44
N GLU A 329 14.80 -7.29 -19.78
CA GLU A 329 14.16 -8.42 -20.47
C GLU A 329 12.89 -7.99 -21.22
N LEU A 330 12.05 -7.14 -20.63
CA LEU A 330 10.86 -6.58 -21.29
C LEU A 330 11.27 -5.83 -22.57
N ARG A 331 12.26 -4.93 -22.47
CA ARG A 331 12.81 -4.22 -23.63
C ARG A 331 13.33 -5.20 -24.71
N ASP A 332 14.12 -6.19 -24.30
CA ASP A 332 14.75 -7.15 -25.23
C ASP A 332 13.72 -8.05 -25.93
N ARG A 333 12.53 -8.21 -25.33
CA ARG A 333 11.34 -8.84 -25.94
C ARG A 333 10.50 -7.91 -26.78
N GLY A 334 10.83 -6.62 -26.83
CA GLY A 334 10.12 -5.61 -27.63
C GLY A 334 8.92 -4.99 -26.92
N VAL A 335 8.71 -5.24 -25.62
CA VAL A 335 7.63 -4.65 -24.84
C VAL A 335 7.93 -3.16 -24.61
N SER A 336 7.00 -2.28 -24.96
CA SER A 336 7.10 -0.85 -24.69
C SER A 336 6.64 -0.58 -23.24
N VAL A 337 7.57 -0.13 -22.38
CA VAL A 337 7.25 0.17 -20.98
C VAL A 337 7.31 1.67 -20.71
N GLU A 338 6.24 2.20 -20.18
CA GLU A 338 6.09 3.58 -19.70
C GLU A 338 5.81 3.58 -18.21
N MET A 339 6.54 4.40 -17.45
CA MET A 339 6.31 4.57 -15.99
C MET A 339 5.91 6.00 -15.70
N ILE A 340 4.83 6.17 -14.93
CA ILE A 340 4.40 7.47 -14.38
C ILE A 340 4.76 7.48 -12.91
N THR A 341 5.62 8.42 -12.51
CA THR A 341 6.06 8.60 -11.13
C THR A 341 6.07 10.08 -10.77
N ASN A 342 6.12 10.41 -9.49
CA ASN A 342 6.16 11.81 -9.08
C ASN A 342 7.44 12.51 -9.55
N ASP A 343 7.31 13.72 -10.08
CA ASP A 343 8.44 14.64 -10.08
C ASP A 343 8.93 14.85 -8.64
N VAL A 344 10.23 14.92 -8.44
CA VAL A 344 10.83 15.07 -7.10
C VAL A 344 10.39 16.36 -6.38
N ALA A 345 9.91 17.36 -7.11
CA ALA A 345 9.38 18.58 -6.53
C ALA A 345 7.98 18.37 -5.93
N SER A 346 7.14 17.52 -6.54
CA SER A 346 5.79 17.18 -6.08
C SER A 346 5.76 15.95 -5.14
N GLY A 347 6.72 15.03 -5.26
CA GLY A 347 6.77 13.80 -4.49
C GLY A 347 6.82 14.01 -2.97
N ALA A 348 6.02 13.24 -2.23
CA ALA A 348 5.93 13.32 -0.76
C ALA A 348 6.94 12.43 -0.03
N ASN A 349 7.46 11.37 -0.67
CA ASN A 349 8.41 10.44 -0.05
C ASN A 349 9.86 10.85 -0.30
N PRO A 350 10.59 11.38 0.71
CA PRO A 350 11.96 11.84 0.51
C PRO A 350 12.95 10.70 0.21
N TRP A 351 12.72 9.48 0.74
CA TRP A 351 13.58 8.32 0.48
C TRP A 351 13.47 7.89 -0.99
N GLY A 352 12.24 7.73 -1.49
CA GLY A 352 11.99 7.37 -2.88
C GLY A 352 12.48 8.43 -3.86
N CYS A 353 12.18 9.71 -3.59
CA CYS A 353 12.63 10.82 -4.44
C CYS A 353 14.17 10.90 -4.51
N THR A 354 14.86 10.71 -3.40
CA THR A 354 16.34 10.84 -3.38
C THR A 354 17.04 9.62 -3.99
N ASP A 355 16.49 8.41 -3.82
CA ASP A 355 17.02 7.24 -4.52
C ASP A 355 16.79 7.35 -6.04
N TYR A 356 15.61 7.78 -6.46
CA TYR A 356 15.33 8.03 -7.86
C TYR A 356 16.36 9.01 -8.47
N LEU A 357 16.64 10.14 -7.81
CA LEU A 357 17.68 11.08 -8.26
C LEU A 357 19.08 10.44 -8.41
N ASN A 358 19.38 9.42 -7.61
CA ASN A 358 20.65 8.71 -7.70
C ASN A 358 20.69 7.65 -8.81
N GLN A 359 19.52 7.11 -9.20
CA GLN A 359 19.41 5.96 -10.08
C GLN A 359 18.76 6.25 -11.43
N LYS A 360 18.27 7.47 -11.66
CA LYS A 360 17.44 7.77 -12.82
C LYS A 360 18.10 7.46 -14.17
N GLU A 361 19.40 7.75 -14.35
CA GLU A 361 20.13 7.38 -15.56
C GLU A 361 20.16 5.87 -15.79
N LYS A 362 20.29 5.10 -14.71
CA LYS A 362 20.26 3.65 -14.79
C LYS A 362 18.88 3.12 -15.14
N ILE A 363 17.82 3.75 -14.60
CA ILE A 363 16.42 3.41 -14.93
C ILE A 363 16.17 3.69 -16.40
N TRP A 364 16.55 4.87 -16.91
CA TRP A 364 16.43 5.20 -18.34
C TRP A 364 17.23 4.25 -19.23
N GLY A 365 18.42 3.82 -18.78
CA GLY A 365 19.25 2.84 -19.49
C GLY A 365 18.61 1.48 -19.71
N THR A 366 17.55 1.14 -18.95
CA THR A 366 16.74 -0.08 -19.20
C THR A 366 15.83 0.03 -20.42
N GLY A 367 15.66 1.22 -20.99
CA GLY A 367 14.76 1.48 -22.12
C GLY A 367 13.35 1.91 -21.69
N VAL A 368 13.08 2.01 -20.40
CA VAL A 368 11.79 2.48 -19.87
C VAL A 368 11.66 3.98 -20.05
N LYS A 369 10.50 4.42 -20.55
CA LYS A 369 10.13 5.83 -20.60
C LYS A 369 9.55 6.24 -19.25
N VAL A 370 10.17 7.21 -18.57
CA VAL A 370 9.72 7.68 -17.27
C VAL A 370 9.10 9.07 -17.38
N TYR A 371 7.81 9.16 -17.09
CA TYR A 371 7.05 10.40 -16.98
C TYR A 371 7.10 10.89 -15.53
N GLU A 372 7.81 12.00 -15.29
CA GLU A 372 7.92 12.67 -14.00
C GLU A 372 6.73 13.61 -13.82
N LEU A 373 5.67 13.14 -13.14
CA LEU A 373 4.39 13.83 -12.98
C LEU A 373 4.51 15.01 -12.01
N MET A 374 4.13 16.20 -12.47
CA MET A 374 3.96 17.39 -11.67
C MET A 374 2.46 17.62 -11.35
N GLY A 375 1.88 16.69 -10.60
CA GLY A 375 0.49 16.80 -10.15
C GLY A 375 0.25 17.90 -9.12
N GLU A 376 -0.99 18.29 -8.91
CA GLU A 376 -1.39 19.21 -7.84
C GLU A 376 -0.98 18.65 -6.48
N TYR A 377 -1.24 17.37 -6.26
CA TYR A 377 -0.85 16.57 -5.10
C TYR A 377 0.13 15.48 -5.48
N SER A 378 0.78 14.87 -4.49
CA SER A 378 1.63 13.70 -4.72
C SER A 378 0.78 12.50 -5.14
N SER A 379 1.11 11.88 -6.27
CA SER A 379 0.51 10.59 -6.67
C SER A 379 1.06 9.47 -5.79
N HIS A 380 0.15 8.65 -5.26
CA HIS A 380 0.49 7.45 -4.49
C HIS A 380 -0.02 6.17 -5.18
N THR A 381 -0.49 6.29 -6.41
CA THR A 381 -1.07 5.23 -7.22
C THR A 381 -0.08 4.10 -7.50
N LYS A 382 -0.56 2.86 -7.43
CA LYS A 382 0.11 1.64 -7.87
C LYS A 382 -0.82 0.91 -8.81
N ALA A 383 -0.55 1.03 -10.11
CA ALA A 383 -1.32 0.37 -11.14
C ALA A 383 -0.42 -0.04 -12.31
N VAL A 384 -0.78 -1.12 -12.99
CA VAL A 384 -0.14 -1.57 -14.22
C VAL A 384 -1.23 -1.85 -15.26
N LEU A 385 -1.12 -1.24 -16.41
CA LEU A 385 -2.01 -1.44 -17.55
C LEU A 385 -1.30 -2.24 -18.61
N LEU A 386 -1.88 -3.34 -19.05
CA LEU A 386 -1.35 -4.20 -20.10
C LEU A 386 -2.26 -4.07 -21.33
N ASP A 387 -1.71 -3.58 -22.41
CA ASP A 387 -2.41 -3.25 -23.65
C ASP A 387 -3.72 -2.48 -23.37
N ASP A 388 -4.80 -2.81 -24.02
CA ASP A 388 -6.13 -2.20 -23.86
C ASP A 388 -7.11 -3.06 -23.04
N ARG A 389 -6.61 -4.06 -22.29
CA ARG A 389 -7.47 -5.09 -21.71
C ARG A 389 -7.31 -5.30 -20.22
N MET A 390 -6.09 -5.50 -19.74
CA MET A 390 -5.82 -5.87 -18.35
C MET A 390 -5.38 -4.66 -17.53
N SER A 391 -5.93 -4.54 -16.32
CA SER A 391 -5.50 -3.56 -15.32
C SER A 391 -5.15 -4.25 -14.03
N LEU A 392 -3.99 -3.92 -13.46
CA LEU A 392 -3.60 -4.38 -12.14
C LEU A 392 -3.57 -3.18 -11.19
N VAL A 393 -4.30 -3.23 -10.09
CA VAL A 393 -4.38 -2.15 -9.10
C VAL A 393 -4.22 -2.73 -7.70
N GLY A 394 -3.44 -2.07 -6.83
CA GLY A 394 -3.24 -2.57 -5.48
C GLY A 394 -2.28 -1.76 -4.63
N SER A 395 -1.52 -2.45 -3.77
CA SER A 395 -0.64 -1.82 -2.78
C SER A 395 0.85 -1.80 -3.19
N TYR A 396 1.26 -2.60 -4.19
CA TYR A 396 2.65 -2.85 -4.56
C TYR A 396 3.33 -1.62 -5.17
N ASN A 397 4.30 -1.06 -4.45
CA ASN A 397 5.22 -0.07 -4.99
C ASN A 397 6.32 -0.75 -5.83
N PHE A 398 6.83 -0.04 -6.83
CA PHE A 398 7.99 -0.53 -7.58
C PHE A 398 9.29 -0.23 -6.82
N ASP A 399 9.44 -0.91 -5.67
CA ASP A 399 10.58 -0.76 -4.76
C ASP A 399 11.02 -2.11 -4.16
N MET A 400 12.19 -2.09 -3.50
CA MET A 400 12.77 -3.31 -2.92
C MET A 400 12.04 -3.78 -1.67
N ARG A 401 11.40 -2.87 -0.92
CA ARG A 401 10.59 -3.27 0.25
C ARG A 401 9.38 -4.06 -0.18
N SER A 402 8.58 -3.49 -1.09
CA SER A 402 7.40 -4.14 -1.64
C SER A 402 7.75 -5.46 -2.34
N THR A 403 8.95 -5.55 -2.91
CA THR A 403 9.38 -6.76 -3.61
C THR A 403 9.84 -7.88 -2.67
N TYR A 404 10.52 -7.56 -1.55
CA TYR A 404 11.23 -8.59 -0.75
C TYR A 404 10.87 -8.60 0.74
N GLN A 405 10.13 -7.64 1.25
CA GLN A 405 9.97 -7.47 2.71
C GLN A 405 8.52 -7.34 3.15
N ASP A 406 7.72 -6.54 2.43
CA ASP A 406 6.37 -6.21 2.85
C ASP A 406 5.34 -7.22 2.32
N THR A 407 4.22 -7.37 3.03
CA THR A 407 3.04 -7.97 2.43
C THR A 407 2.52 -6.99 1.38
N GLU A 408 2.14 -7.52 0.22
CA GLU A 408 1.60 -6.72 -0.88
C GLU A 408 0.59 -7.54 -1.64
N LEU A 409 -0.38 -6.86 -2.23
CA LEU A 409 -1.35 -7.48 -3.10
C LEU A 409 -1.78 -6.55 -4.24
N MET A 410 -2.16 -7.15 -5.36
CA MET A 410 -2.76 -6.47 -6.50
C MET A 410 -3.89 -7.31 -7.08
N LEU A 411 -4.94 -6.65 -7.54
CA LEU A 411 -5.99 -7.28 -8.34
C LEU A 411 -5.63 -7.16 -9.81
N ALA A 412 -5.54 -8.29 -10.48
CA ALA A 412 -5.49 -8.36 -11.94
C ALA A 412 -6.93 -8.46 -12.46
N VAL A 413 -7.36 -7.44 -13.19
CA VAL A 413 -8.74 -7.28 -13.66
C VAL A 413 -8.76 -7.29 -15.19
N ASP A 414 -9.28 -8.36 -15.77
CA ASP A 414 -9.55 -8.46 -17.20
C ASP A 414 -10.86 -7.72 -17.52
N CYS A 415 -10.74 -6.44 -17.81
CA CYS A 415 -11.85 -5.54 -18.11
C CYS A 415 -11.37 -4.39 -19.01
N PRO A 416 -11.66 -4.45 -20.33
CA PRO A 416 -11.27 -3.39 -21.27
C PRO A 416 -11.84 -2.01 -20.89
N GLU A 417 -13.05 -1.96 -20.35
CA GLU A 417 -13.69 -0.70 -19.94
C GLU A 417 -12.90 -0.04 -18.79
N LEU A 418 -12.56 -0.78 -17.74
CA LEU A 418 -11.72 -0.29 -16.64
C LEU A 418 -10.35 0.17 -17.16
N ASN A 419 -9.72 -0.64 -18.03
CA ASN A 419 -8.43 -0.29 -18.63
C ASN A 419 -8.51 1.03 -19.37
N SER A 420 -9.56 1.23 -20.18
CA SER A 420 -9.79 2.47 -20.94
C SER A 420 -9.94 3.70 -20.01
N VAL A 421 -10.66 3.56 -18.89
CA VAL A 421 -10.82 4.64 -17.90
C VAL A 421 -9.48 5.04 -17.31
N ILE A 422 -8.70 4.08 -16.79
CA ILE A 422 -7.41 4.36 -16.17
C ILE A 422 -6.40 4.87 -17.20
N ARG A 423 -6.42 4.35 -18.42
CA ARG A 423 -5.54 4.79 -19.52
C ARG A 423 -5.81 6.24 -19.91
N LYS A 424 -7.08 6.66 -19.97
CA LYS A 424 -7.44 8.06 -20.25
C LYS A 424 -6.83 9.01 -19.22
N GLU A 425 -6.85 8.65 -17.94
CA GLU A 425 -6.19 9.43 -16.88
C GLU A 425 -4.67 9.38 -17.03
N ALA A 426 -4.11 8.21 -17.39
CA ALA A 426 -2.68 8.10 -17.64
C ALA A 426 -2.18 9.05 -18.74
N GLU A 427 -2.96 9.25 -19.81
CA GLU A 427 -2.61 10.21 -20.86
C GLU A 427 -2.70 11.68 -20.34
N GLN A 428 -3.65 11.99 -19.47
CA GLN A 428 -3.73 13.31 -18.81
C GLN A 428 -2.54 13.55 -17.87
N ASP A 429 -2.16 12.54 -17.09
CA ASP A 429 -1.01 12.60 -16.19
C ASP A 429 0.30 12.73 -16.97
N LYS A 430 0.45 12.02 -18.10
CA LYS A 430 1.60 12.18 -19.01
C LYS A 430 1.67 13.60 -19.58
N ASN A 431 0.52 14.18 -19.93
CA ASN A 431 0.47 15.57 -20.41
C ASN A 431 0.89 16.58 -19.33
N SER A 432 0.72 16.24 -18.04
CA SER A 432 1.20 17.02 -16.89
C SER A 432 2.58 16.61 -16.39
N SER A 433 3.32 15.82 -17.19
CA SER A 433 4.63 15.28 -16.84
C SER A 433 5.74 15.87 -17.72
N ARG A 434 6.98 15.66 -17.29
CA ARG A 434 8.15 15.78 -18.14
C ARG A 434 8.79 14.40 -18.35
N ILE A 435 9.43 14.22 -19.48
CA ILE A 435 10.13 13.00 -19.86
C ILE A 435 11.53 13.35 -20.39
N MET A 436 12.52 12.50 -20.14
CA MET A 436 13.84 12.65 -20.75
C MET A 436 13.80 12.23 -22.22
N GLY A 437 14.13 13.15 -23.11
CA GLY A 437 14.27 12.88 -24.54
C GLY A 437 15.54 12.09 -24.87
N GLU A 438 15.60 11.54 -26.09
CA GLU A 438 16.78 10.81 -26.58
C GLU A 438 18.02 11.68 -26.72
N ASP A 439 17.83 13.00 -26.86
CA ASP A 439 18.88 14.03 -26.90
C ASP A 439 19.46 14.37 -25.52
N GLY A 440 18.92 13.78 -24.45
CA GLY A 440 19.32 14.06 -23.05
C GLY A 440 18.70 15.32 -22.46
N GLU A 441 17.77 15.98 -23.17
CA GLU A 441 17.04 17.15 -22.69
C GLU A 441 15.62 16.76 -22.25
N TYR A 442 15.05 17.50 -21.29
CA TYR A 442 13.67 17.28 -20.88
C TYR A 442 12.67 17.82 -21.90
N GLN A 443 11.73 16.98 -22.27
CA GLN A 443 10.52 17.34 -22.99
C GLN A 443 9.38 17.48 -21.97
N TYR A 444 8.55 18.50 -22.13
CA TYR A 444 7.48 18.85 -21.20
C TYR A 444 6.13 18.67 -21.88
N GLY A 445 5.21 18.01 -21.20
CA GLY A 445 3.81 17.96 -21.61
C GLY A 445 3.17 19.36 -21.56
N GLU A 446 2.11 19.57 -22.33
CA GLU A 446 1.44 20.88 -22.44
C GLU A 446 0.85 21.36 -21.08
N GLY A 447 0.45 20.42 -20.23
CA GLY A 447 -0.08 20.67 -18.88
C GLY A 447 0.98 20.74 -17.78
N TYR A 448 2.27 20.56 -18.10
CA TYR A 448 3.32 20.58 -17.09
C TYR A 448 3.56 21.98 -16.53
N VAL A 449 3.28 22.17 -15.24
CA VAL A 449 3.53 23.43 -14.53
C VAL A 449 4.71 23.25 -13.58
N PRO A 450 5.90 23.80 -13.91
CA PRO A 450 7.09 23.60 -13.08
C PRO A 450 6.93 24.21 -11.69
N ARG A 451 7.31 23.45 -10.66
CA ARG A 451 7.42 23.93 -9.28
C ARG A 451 8.86 23.88 -8.84
N GLU A 452 9.35 24.98 -8.29
CA GLU A 452 10.66 25.00 -7.70
C GLU A 452 10.64 24.40 -6.29
N MET A 453 11.58 23.48 -6.05
CA MET A 453 11.84 23.01 -4.68
C MET A 453 12.38 24.17 -3.84
N SER A 454 11.87 24.35 -2.62
CA SER A 454 12.45 25.29 -1.66
C SER A 454 13.93 24.98 -1.40
N ILE A 455 14.72 25.98 -1.04
CA ILE A 455 16.14 25.81 -0.72
C ILE A 455 16.32 24.75 0.39
N GLY A 456 15.44 24.76 1.40
CA GLY A 456 15.46 23.76 2.48
C GLY A 456 15.22 22.33 1.96
N LYS A 457 14.27 22.11 1.04
CA LYS A 457 14.02 20.81 0.41
C LYS A 457 15.22 20.38 -0.44
N LYS A 458 15.83 21.29 -1.20
CA LYS A 458 17.05 21.01 -2.01
C LYS A 458 18.21 20.56 -1.13
N LEU A 459 18.51 21.27 -0.03
CA LEU A 459 19.58 20.92 0.92
C LEU A 459 19.29 19.58 1.62
N PHE A 460 18.06 19.37 2.08
CA PHE A 460 17.64 18.12 2.71
C PHE A 460 17.80 16.94 1.75
N TYR A 461 17.37 17.06 0.51
CA TYR A 461 17.52 16.00 -0.49
C TYR A 461 18.98 15.76 -0.86
N SER A 462 19.83 16.79 -0.90
CA SER A 462 21.26 16.62 -1.13
C SER A 462 21.94 15.78 -0.04
N LEU A 463 21.54 15.95 1.21
CA LEU A 463 22.00 15.13 2.33
C LEU A 463 21.43 13.70 2.24
N MET A 464 20.13 13.59 1.99
CA MET A 464 19.43 12.31 1.90
C MET A 464 19.97 11.43 0.77
N ARG A 465 20.40 12.00 -0.36
CA ARG A 465 21.04 11.26 -1.46
C ARG A 465 22.26 10.45 -1.04
N VAL A 466 23.03 10.94 -0.06
CA VAL A 466 24.17 10.21 0.50
C VAL A 466 23.71 9.14 1.49
N LEU A 467 22.75 9.50 2.36
CA LEU A 467 22.25 8.59 3.41
C LEU A 467 21.47 7.41 2.84
N VAL A 468 20.81 7.59 1.71
CA VAL A 468 20.00 6.55 1.06
C VAL A 468 20.84 5.40 0.50
N ILE A 469 22.08 5.66 0.07
CA ILE A 469 22.93 4.67 -0.60
C ILE A 469 23.09 3.36 0.19
N PRO A 470 23.50 3.35 1.47
CA PRO A 470 23.62 2.10 2.24
C PRO A 470 22.28 1.51 2.64
N LEU A 471 21.19 2.29 2.59
CA LEU A 471 19.86 1.89 3.06
C LEU A 471 18.96 1.39 1.94
N ARG A 472 19.36 1.52 0.66
CA ARG A 472 18.53 1.21 -0.52
C ARG A 472 17.79 -0.12 -0.45
N ARG A 473 18.43 -1.16 0.09
CA ARG A 473 17.80 -2.49 0.17
C ARG A 473 16.65 -2.57 1.17
N PHE A 474 16.47 -1.56 1.99
CA PHE A 474 15.38 -1.44 2.97
C PHE A 474 14.32 -0.40 2.57
N LEU A 475 14.40 0.08 1.34
CA LEU A 475 13.52 1.09 0.75
C LEU A 475 12.66 0.50 -0.36
#